data_2df842f93baedc0b68ec05f146f8f6a7
#
_entry.id   2df842f93baedc0b68ec05f146f8f6a7
#
_cell.length_a   1.000
_cell.length_b   1.000
_cell.length_c   1.000
_cell.angle_alpha   90.00
_cell.angle_beta   90.00
_cell.angle_gamma   90.00
#
_symmetry.space_group_name_H-M   'P 1'
#
loop_
_entity.id
_entity.type
_entity.pdbx_description
1 polymer ?
#
loop_
_entity_poly.entity_id
_entity_poly.type
_entity_poly.pdbx_seq_one_letter_code
_entity_poly.pdbx_strand_id
1 'polypeptide(L)'
;RLVLLEQQFMGLEKYDRMDPNRVCFSVMYNDSYMYSAGNHTGYVVGTMNELCNLEKFSTTSIWGPAHEVGHSYQTKPGLCWLGMTEVTNNIHSLYVQTSFGNQSRLLDKQGDYTSIYEKSMCMYFVRKRAHIITDSDVNVFNQLVPFWQLYLYTKAIGQEDFYKDLYELIRINTDQDTPGKSQLEFTFLASKASGLDLTEFFVKWGFFEPIDIEKSDYSKGQFVVTESMIDETKQRITDLGLPKPKG
;
A
#
# COMPACT_ATOMS: atom_id res chain seq x y z
N ARG A 1 12.41 5.74 15.82
CA ARG A 1 11.49 6.65 15.12
C ARG A 1 10.78 5.96 13.96
N LEU A 2 11.49 5.24 13.07
CA LEU A 2 10.90 4.56 11.90
C LEU A 2 9.72 3.66 12.32
N VAL A 3 9.95 2.66 13.15
CA VAL A 3 8.93 1.71 13.63
C VAL A 3 7.73 2.43 14.26
N LEU A 4 7.97 3.45 15.09
CA LEU A 4 6.90 4.24 15.70
C LEU A 4 6.04 5.00 14.66
N LEU A 5 6.66 5.52 13.59
CA LEU A 5 5.92 6.17 12.51
C LEU A 5 4.98 5.19 11.80
N GLU A 6 5.44 3.97 11.52
CA GLU A 6 4.60 2.95 10.89
C GLU A 6 3.47 2.48 11.80
N GLN A 7 3.73 2.28 13.09
CA GLN A 7 2.71 1.97 14.09
C GLN A 7 1.67 3.09 14.22
N GLN A 8 2.10 4.34 14.22
CA GLN A 8 1.21 5.52 14.23
C GLN A 8 0.36 5.58 12.95
N PHE A 9 0.97 5.31 11.80
CA PHE A 9 0.27 5.28 10.51
C PHE A 9 -0.86 4.24 10.48
N MET A 10 -0.64 3.08 11.09
CA MET A 10 -1.66 2.03 11.25
C MET A 10 -2.69 2.30 12.34
N GLY A 11 -2.54 3.36 13.12
CA GLY A 11 -3.44 3.68 14.21
C GLY A 11 -3.34 2.74 15.42
N LEU A 12 -2.20 2.06 15.63
CA LEU A 12 -2.09 1.11 16.75
C LEU A 12 -2.28 1.79 18.10
N GLU A 13 -1.74 2.99 18.28
CA GLU A 13 -1.94 3.79 19.50
C GLU A 13 -3.40 4.25 19.64
N LYS A 14 -4.00 4.74 18.55
CA LYS A 14 -5.39 5.24 18.54
C LYS A 14 -6.40 4.16 19.00
N TYR A 15 -6.14 2.89 18.64
CA TYR A 15 -7.05 1.78 18.89
C TYR A 15 -6.58 0.82 19.99
N ASP A 16 -5.62 1.25 20.83
CA ASP A 16 -5.05 0.44 21.93
C ASP A 16 -4.56 -0.95 21.47
N ARG A 17 -3.82 -0.96 20.35
CA ARG A 17 -3.28 -2.17 19.71
C ARG A 17 -1.76 -2.17 19.63
N MET A 18 -1.10 -1.35 20.43
CA MET A 18 0.36 -1.30 20.44
C MET A 18 0.94 -2.65 20.87
N ASP A 19 1.79 -3.23 20.02
CA ASP A 19 2.54 -4.44 20.36
C ASP A 19 3.68 -4.06 21.30
N PRO A 20 3.82 -4.69 22.49
CA PRO A 20 4.93 -4.49 23.38
C PRO A 20 6.24 -5.06 22.82
N ASN A 21 6.18 -5.96 21.83
CA ASN A 21 7.35 -6.53 21.19
C ASN A 21 8.09 -5.50 20.34
N ARG A 22 9.40 -5.61 20.32
CA ARG A 22 10.27 -4.76 19.50
C ARG A 22 10.59 -5.47 18.19
N VAL A 23 10.57 -4.73 17.08
CA VAL A 23 11.14 -5.21 15.83
C VAL A 23 12.67 -5.34 16.02
N CYS A 24 13.19 -6.52 15.74
CA CYS A 24 14.62 -6.79 15.79
C CYS A 24 15.24 -6.48 14.41
N PHE A 25 16.31 -5.69 14.39
CA PHE A 25 17.11 -5.41 13.21
C PHE A 25 18.38 -6.26 13.25
N SER A 26 18.54 -7.17 12.29
CA SER A 26 19.64 -8.15 12.27
C SER A 26 20.62 -7.89 11.13
N VAL A 27 21.91 -7.98 11.40
CA VAL A 27 22.94 -7.99 10.36
C VAL A 27 23.14 -9.41 9.84
N MET A 28 23.22 -9.55 8.52
CA MET A 28 23.39 -10.83 7.83
C MET A 28 24.70 -10.90 7.03
N TYR A 29 25.18 -12.11 6.84
CA TYR A 29 26.35 -12.46 6.04
C TYR A 29 26.02 -13.42 4.89
N ASN A 30 24.77 -13.31 4.36
CA ASN A 30 24.29 -14.08 3.23
C ASN A 30 24.11 -13.19 1.98
N ASP A 31 23.63 -13.78 0.88
CA ASP A 31 23.46 -13.09 -0.41
C ASP A 31 22.17 -12.27 -0.52
N SER A 32 21.28 -12.32 0.48
CA SER A 32 20.05 -11.52 0.49
C SER A 32 20.35 -10.08 0.88
N TYR A 33 19.93 -9.11 0.08
CA TYR A 33 20.19 -7.70 0.32
C TYR A 33 19.49 -7.19 1.59
N MET A 34 18.18 -7.37 1.67
CA MET A 34 17.32 -7.10 2.83
C MET A 34 16.16 -8.10 2.84
N TYR A 35 15.58 -8.36 4.00
CA TYR A 35 14.34 -9.16 4.11
C TYR A 35 13.58 -8.86 5.39
N SER A 36 12.30 -9.20 5.39
CA SER A 36 11.43 -9.24 6.57
C SER A 36 11.01 -10.67 6.91
N ALA A 37 10.99 -11.00 8.19
CA ALA A 37 10.54 -12.30 8.70
C ALA A 37 9.79 -12.10 10.03
N GLY A 38 8.50 -11.86 9.95
CA GLY A 38 7.56 -11.82 11.08
C GLY A 38 7.98 -10.96 12.28
N ASN A 39 9.04 -11.34 12.97
CA ASN A 39 9.53 -10.68 14.19
C ASN A 39 10.87 -9.95 14.04
N HIS A 40 11.50 -9.99 12.88
CA HIS A 40 12.77 -9.29 12.63
C HIS A 40 12.92 -8.92 11.15
N THR A 41 13.82 -7.98 10.92
CA THR A 41 14.28 -7.61 9.59
C THR A 41 15.77 -7.86 9.48
N GLY A 42 16.24 -8.31 8.32
CA GLY A 42 17.64 -8.64 8.07
C GLY A 42 18.25 -7.74 7.00
N TYR A 43 19.50 -7.38 7.18
CA TYR A 43 20.26 -6.46 6.32
C TYR A 43 21.65 -7.00 6.07
N VAL A 44 22.07 -7.14 4.81
CA VAL A 44 23.40 -7.63 4.48
C VAL A 44 24.48 -6.69 5.04
N VAL A 45 25.58 -7.25 5.52
CA VAL A 45 26.68 -6.51 6.16
C VAL A 45 27.17 -5.32 5.32
N GLY A 46 27.13 -5.41 3.99
CA GLY A 46 27.51 -4.34 3.08
C GLY A 46 26.68 -3.06 3.21
N THR A 47 25.45 -3.15 3.71
CA THR A 47 24.57 -1.99 3.93
C THR A 47 24.86 -1.22 5.21
N MET A 48 25.68 -1.77 6.11
CA MET A 48 25.90 -1.17 7.44
C MET A 48 26.55 0.21 7.39
N ASN A 49 27.39 0.50 6.39
CA ASN A 49 27.98 1.84 6.22
C ASN A 49 26.93 2.94 5.95
N GLU A 50 25.75 2.57 5.49
CA GLU A 50 24.65 3.48 5.27
C GLU A 50 23.67 3.45 6.44
N LEU A 51 23.28 2.26 6.88
CA LEU A 51 22.25 2.10 7.92
C LEU A 51 22.75 2.55 9.31
N CYS A 52 24.06 2.43 9.60
CA CYS A 52 24.68 2.90 10.84
C CYS A 52 25.13 4.38 10.77
N ASN A 53 24.98 5.06 9.64
CA ASN A 53 25.23 6.48 9.48
C ASN A 53 23.90 7.24 9.56
N LEU A 54 23.72 8.06 10.59
CA LEU A 54 22.45 8.73 10.86
C LEU A 54 21.99 9.65 9.70
N GLU A 55 22.91 10.36 9.07
CA GLU A 55 22.60 11.23 7.94
C GLU A 55 22.11 10.42 6.74
N LYS A 56 22.87 9.41 6.31
CA LYS A 56 22.51 8.53 5.21
C LYS A 56 21.22 7.78 5.49
N PHE A 57 21.08 7.22 6.70
CA PHE A 57 19.89 6.51 7.12
C PHE A 57 18.64 7.39 7.03
N SER A 58 18.72 8.64 7.49
CA SER A 58 17.56 9.54 7.51
C SER A 58 17.25 10.18 6.15
N THR A 59 18.11 10.03 5.15
CA THR A 59 17.95 10.61 3.81
C THR A 59 17.85 9.53 2.73
N THR A 60 18.98 9.05 2.23
CA THR A 60 19.06 8.18 1.05
C THR A 60 18.70 6.73 1.33
N SER A 61 18.92 6.23 2.56
CA SER A 61 18.84 4.80 2.89
C SER A 61 17.62 4.43 3.75
N ILE A 62 16.72 5.38 4.03
CA ILE A 62 15.53 5.16 4.87
C ILE A 62 14.51 4.21 4.24
N TRP A 63 14.44 4.18 2.91
CA TRP A 63 13.43 3.42 2.17
C TRP A 63 13.49 1.92 2.46
N GLY A 64 14.67 1.30 2.34
CA GLY A 64 14.83 -0.13 2.53
C GLY A 64 14.37 -0.61 3.91
N PRO A 65 14.90 -0.06 5.01
CA PRO A 65 14.42 -0.40 6.35
C PRO A 65 12.92 -0.16 6.57
N ALA A 66 12.35 0.90 6.01
CA ALA A 66 10.91 1.14 6.08
C ALA A 66 10.10 0.13 5.25
N HIS A 67 10.63 -0.32 4.12
CA HIS A 67 10.05 -1.37 3.31
C HIS A 67 9.98 -2.71 4.06
N GLU A 68 11.09 -3.10 4.70
CA GLU A 68 11.14 -4.37 5.42
C GLU A 68 10.28 -4.36 6.69
N VAL A 69 10.28 -3.26 7.44
CA VAL A 69 9.37 -3.11 8.59
C VAL A 69 7.92 -3.05 8.13
N GLY A 70 7.64 -2.39 7.00
CA GLY A 70 6.33 -2.33 6.37
C GLY A 70 5.72 -3.72 6.09
N HIS A 71 6.53 -4.72 5.71
CA HIS A 71 6.07 -6.10 5.56
C HIS A 71 5.52 -6.70 6.87
N SER A 72 6.10 -6.33 8.02
CA SER A 72 5.59 -6.78 9.32
C SER A 72 4.25 -6.17 9.69
N TYR A 73 3.89 -5.05 9.06
CA TYR A 73 2.66 -4.32 9.32
C TYR A 73 1.60 -4.47 8.22
N GLN A 74 1.88 -5.20 7.15
CA GLN A 74 0.88 -5.52 6.15
C GLN A 74 -0.23 -6.40 6.74
N THR A 75 -1.46 -5.95 6.63
CA THR A 75 -2.64 -6.68 7.11
C THR A 75 -3.12 -7.63 6.01
N LYS A 76 -2.88 -8.93 6.19
CA LYS A 76 -3.27 -9.99 5.25
C LYS A 76 -4.61 -10.62 5.65
N PRO A 77 -5.53 -10.87 4.70
CA PRO A 77 -5.48 -10.49 3.28
C PRO A 77 -6.01 -9.07 2.98
N GLY A 78 -6.50 -8.33 3.96
CA GLY A 78 -7.34 -7.16 3.77
C GLY A 78 -6.67 -5.97 3.06
N LEU A 79 -5.36 -5.74 3.29
CA LEU A 79 -4.57 -4.74 2.55
C LEU A 79 -3.42 -5.37 1.75
N CYS A 80 -3.15 -6.65 1.95
CA CYS A 80 -2.09 -7.38 1.27
C CYS A 80 -2.64 -8.69 0.69
N TRP A 81 -3.47 -8.57 -0.35
CA TRP A 81 -3.91 -9.71 -1.16
C TRP A 81 -2.85 -10.13 -2.17
N LEU A 82 -3.04 -11.27 -2.84
CA LEU A 82 -2.12 -11.80 -3.83
C LEU A 82 -1.79 -10.75 -4.91
N GLY A 83 -0.52 -10.47 -5.09
CA GLY A 83 0.01 -9.45 -6.01
C GLY A 83 0.29 -8.10 -5.36
N MET A 84 0.03 -7.95 -4.05
CA MET A 84 0.22 -6.68 -3.32
C MET A 84 1.36 -6.74 -2.29
N THR A 85 2.07 -7.86 -2.16
CA THR A 85 3.11 -8.01 -1.13
C THR A 85 4.17 -6.92 -1.21
N GLU A 86 4.67 -6.61 -2.41
CA GLU A 86 5.68 -5.58 -2.66
C GLU A 86 5.07 -4.21 -3.00
N VAL A 87 3.76 -4.05 -2.83
CA VAL A 87 3.06 -2.79 -3.12
C VAL A 87 2.64 -2.10 -1.83
N THR A 88 1.85 -2.78 -1.02
CA THR A 88 1.21 -2.13 0.14
C THR A 88 2.15 -1.94 1.33
N ASN A 89 3.23 -2.71 1.46
CA ASN A 89 4.32 -2.40 2.39
C ASN A 89 4.97 -1.04 2.07
N ASN A 90 5.03 -0.66 0.80
CA ASN A 90 5.61 0.61 0.36
C ASN A 90 4.73 1.85 0.66
N ILE A 91 3.49 1.68 1.10
CA ILE A 91 2.71 2.79 1.68
C ILE A 91 3.44 3.29 2.95
N HIS A 92 3.91 2.36 3.79
CA HIS A 92 4.71 2.66 4.97
C HIS A 92 6.03 3.32 4.60
N SER A 93 6.73 2.79 3.57
CA SER A 93 7.98 3.38 3.09
C SER A 93 7.81 4.85 2.66
N LEU A 94 6.75 5.18 1.93
CA LEU A 94 6.43 6.55 1.53
C LEU A 94 6.11 7.44 2.73
N TYR A 95 5.32 6.92 3.68
CA TYR A 95 4.98 7.66 4.88
C TYR A 95 6.22 7.98 5.72
N VAL A 96 7.08 6.99 5.95
CA VAL A 96 8.35 7.19 6.66
C VAL A 96 9.27 8.14 5.91
N GLN A 97 9.51 7.91 4.61
CA GLN A 97 10.36 8.75 3.77
C GLN A 97 9.95 10.23 3.85
N THR A 98 8.68 10.52 3.66
CA THR A 98 8.17 11.90 3.68
C THR A 98 8.12 12.49 5.10
N SER A 99 7.91 11.67 6.13
CA SER A 99 7.97 12.09 7.54
C SER A 99 9.39 12.45 8.02
N PHE A 100 10.41 11.99 7.31
CA PHE A 100 11.80 12.42 7.49
C PHE A 100 12.16 13.68 6.68
N GLY A 101 11.21 14.22 5.91
CA GLY A 101 11.39 15.43 5.09
C GLY A 101 11.97 15.14 3.71
N ASN A 102 12.08 13.88 3.30
CA ASN A 102 12.55 13.51 1.99
C ASN A 102 11.45 13.63 0.93
N GLN A 103 11.85 13.87 -0.31
CA GLN A 103 10.93 13.87 -1.44
C GLN A 103 10.34 12.48 -1.66
N SER A 104 9.06 12.43 -2.02
CA SER A 104 8.39 11.16 -2.37
C SER A 104 9.05 10.50 -3.58
N ARG A 105 9.39 9.21 -3.46
CA ARG A 105 9.90 8.39 -4.56
C ARG A 105 8.98 8.36 -5.78
N LEU A 106 7.69 8.58 -5.61
CA LEU A 106 6.74 8.63 -6.73
C LEU A 106 6.92 9.85 -7.66
N LEU A 107 7.77 10.80 -7.27
CA LEU A 107 8.20 11.91 -8.13
C LEU A 107 9.42 11.57 -9.00
N ASP A 108 10.03 10.40 -8.79
CA ASP A 108 11.19 9.97 -9.59
C ASP A 108 10.77 9.71 -11.05
N LYS A 109 11.68 10.06 -11.97
CA LYS A 109 11.51 9.78 -13.40
C LYS A 109 11.42 8.28 -13.66
N GLN A 110 10.50 7.87 -14.55
CA GLN A 110 10.35 6.47 -14.94
C GLN A 110 10.24 6.32 -16.47
N GLY A 111 11.32 5.86 -17.08
CA GLY A 111 11.41 5.79 -18.55
C GLY A 111 11.32 7.18 -19.18
N ASP A 112 10.39 7.36 -20.12
CA ASP A 112 10.15 8.63 -20.81
C ASP A 112 9.22 9.58 -20.04
N TYR A 113 8.63 9.11 -18.93
CA TYR A 113 7.73 9.90 -18.10
C TYR A 113 8.49 10.73 -17.07
N THR A 114 8.02 11.92 -16.78
CA THR A 114 8.65 12.85 -15.82
C THR A 114 8.55 12.37 -14.38
N SER A 115 7.59 11.48 -14.10
CA SER A 115 7.39 10.88 -12.78
C SER A 115 6.68 9.53 -12.86
N ILE A 116 6.75 8.76 -11.77
CA ILE A 116 5.95 7.55 -11.59
C ILE A 116 4.45 7.89 -11.61
N TYR A 117 4.05 9.05 -11.08
CA TYR A 117 2.65 9.52 -11.16
C TYR A 117 2.16 9.63 -12.61
N GLU A 118 2.92 10.35 -13.45
CA GLU A 118 2.54 10.55 -14.86
C GLU A 118 2.41 9.23 -15.60
N LYS A 119 3.38 8.32 -15.43
CA LYS A 119 3.31 6.99 -16.02
C LYS A 119 2.09 6.22 -15.55
N SER A 120 1.81 6.23 -14.25
CA SER A 120 0.67 5.54 -13.67
C SER A 120 -0.65 6.07 -14.19
N MET A 121 -0.80 7.39 -14.29
CA MET A 121 -2.00 7.99 -14.89
C MET A 121 -2.18 7.58 -16.35
N CYS A 122 -1.09 7.52 -17.14
CA CYS A 122 -1.15 7.01 -18.51
C CYS A 122 -1.63 5.55 -18.55
N MET A 123 -1.08 4.67 -17.69
CA MET A 123 -1.44 3.25 -17.69
C MET A 123 -2.90 3.01 -17.27
N TYR A 124 -3.36 3.67 -16.22
CA TYR A 124 -4.69 3.40 -15.66
C TYR A 124 -5.78 4.29 -16.27
N PHE A 125 -5.55 5.58 -16.47
CA PHE A 125 -6.60 6.50 -16.95
C PHE A 125 -6.76 6.48 -18.47
N VAL A 126 -5.65 6.31 -19.20
CA VAL A 126 -5.67 6.31 -20.68
C VAL A 126 -5.77 4.89 -21.22
N ARG A 127 -4.88 3.98 -20.78
CA ARG A 127 -4.82 2.60 -21.28
C ARG A 127 -5.80 1.64 -20.57
N LYS A 128 -6.54 2.09 -19.54
CA LYS A 128 -7.58 1.34 -18.83
C LYS A 128 -7.12 -0.04 -18.33
N ARG A 129 -5.95 -0.09 -17.73
CA ARG A 129 -5.40 -1.36 -17.22
C ARG A 129 -6.04 -1.73 -15.89
N ALA A 130 -6.30 -3.02 -15.69
CA ALA A 130 -6.68 -3.52 -14.37
C ALA A 130 -5.51 -3.31 -13.38
N HIS A 131 -5.82 -2.86 -12.16
CA HIS A 131 -4.83 -2.48 -11.15
C HIS A 131 -3.81 -3.59 -10.84
N ILE A 132 -4.25 -4.84 -10.81
CA ILE A 132 -3.42 -6.00 -10.46
C ILE A 132 -2.37 -6.38 -11.52
N ILE A 133 -2.47 -5.87 -12.75
CA ILE A 133 -1.57 -6.25 -13.83
C ILE A 133 -0.22 -5.57 -13.64
N THR A 134 0.84 -6.40 -13.59
CA THR A 134 2.24 -5.98 -13.69
C THR A 134 2.89 -6.61 -14.91
N ASP A 135 3.73 -5.85 -15.60
CA ASP A 135 4.50 -6.28 -16.77
C ASP A 135 5.71 -5.35 -16.99
N SER A 136 6.27 -5.30 -18.19
CA SER A 136 7.36 -4.38 -18.54
C SER A 136 7.00 -2.90 -18.37
N ASP A 137 5.70 -2.56 -18.48
CA ASP A 137 5.21 -1.17 -18.41
C ASP A 137 4.77 -0.77 -17.01
N VAL A 138 4.21 -1.69 -16.22
CA VAL A 138 3.65 -1.43 -14.89
C VAL A 138 4.37 -2.23 -13.82
N ASN A 139 4.98 -1.56 -12.88
CA ASN A 139 5.64 -2.18 -11.73
C ASN A 139 4.94 -1.82 -10.41
N VAL A 140 5.48 -2.31 -9.30
CA VAL A 140 4.94 -2.11 -7.94
C VAL A 140 4.77 -0.63 -7.56
N PHE A 141 5.62 0.25 -8.05
CA PHE A 141 5.50 1.69 -7.75
C PHE A 141 4.33 2.34 -8.49
N ASN A 142 4.01 1.87 -9.70
CA ASN A 142 2.82 2.34 -10.41
C ASN A 142 1.54 1.90 -9.69
N GLN A 143 1.51 0.66 -9.18
CA GLN A 143 0.40 0.15 -8.38
C GLN A 143 0.29 0.85 -7.01
N LEU A 144 1.38 1.36 -6.46
CA LEU A 144 1.41 2.08 -5.18
C LEU A 144 0.72 3.45 -5.23
N VAL A 145 0.68 4.09 -6.42
CA VAL A 145 0.19 5.47 -6.58
C VAL A 145 -1.22 5.68 -6.02
N PRO A 146 -2.25 4.86 -6.32
CA PRO A 146 -3.60 5.11 -5.81
C PRO A 146 -3.68 5.08 -4.27
N PHE A 147 -2.95 4.18 -3.62
CA PHE A 147 -2.90 4.13 -2.15
C PHE A 147 -2.31 5.42 -1.57
N TRP A 148 -1.23 5.92 -2.17
CA TRP A 148 -0.61 7.16 -1.72
C TRP A 148 -1.45 8.40 -2.04
N GLN A 149 -2.17 8.40 -3.16
CA GLN A 149 -3.10 9.49 -3.48
C GLN A 149 -4.26 9.56 -2.47
N LEU A 150 -4.78 8.43 -2.00
CA LEU A 150 -5.77 8.42 -0.92
C LEU A 150 -5.22 9.11 0.34
N TYR A 151 -3.98 8.80 0.73
CA TYR A 151 -3.34 9.47 1.86
C TYR A 151 -3.24 10.99 1.66
N LEU A 152 -2.74 11.43 0.50
CA LEU A 152 -2.54 12.84 0.21
C LEU A 152 -3.88 13.60 0.17
N TYR A 153 -4.89 13.00 -0.47
CA TYR A 153 -6.21 13.60 -0.60
C TYR A 153 -6.90 13.72 0.77
N THR A 154 -6.96 12.65 1.53
CA THR A 154 -7.61 12.65 2.84
C THR A 154 -6.93 13.61 3.82
N LYS A 155 -5.60 13.69 3.79
CA LYS A 155 -4.84 14.69 4.54
C LYS A 155 -5.18 16.12 4.10
N ALA A 156 -5.29 16.36 2.79
CA ALA A 156 -5.62 17.69 2.26
C ALA A 156 -7.01 18.20 2.67
N ILE A 157 -7.97 17.29 2.88
CA ILE A 157 -9.32 17.63 3.36
C ILE A 157 -9.46 17.55 4.90
N GLY A 158 -8.34 17.42 5.63
CA GLY A 158 -8.32 17.39 7.09
C GLY A 158 -8.69 16.06 7.75
N GLN A 159 -8.69 14.95 6.98
CA GLN A 159 -8.92 13.59 7.48
C GLN A 159 -7.59 12.86 7.74
N GLU A 160 -6.78 13.37 8.66
CA GLU A 160 -5.44 12.83 8.94
C GLU A 160 -5.46 11.39 9.49
N ASP A 161 -6.57 10.95 10.03
CA ASP A 161 -6.75 9.62 10.61
C ASP A 161 -7.25 8.57 9.62
N PHE A 162 -7.46 8.91 8.34
CA PHE A 162 -8.03 8.01 7.33
C PHE A 162 -7.37 6.62 7.33
N TYR A 163 -6.04 6.54 7.23
CA TYR A 163 -5.35 5.25 7.22
C TYR A 163 -5.43 4.53 8.57
N LYS A 164 -5.42 5.24 9.69
CA LYS A 164 -5.61 4.64 11.02
C LYS A 164 -6.95 3.93 11.11
N ASP A 165 -8.00 4.60 10.63
CA ASP A 165 -9.38 4.10 10.66
C ASP A 165 -9.57 2.98 9.62
N LEU A 166 -8.97 3.09 8.44
CA LEU A 166 -8.97 2.05 7.42
C LEU A 166 -8.29 0.77 7.93
N TYR A 167 -7.11 0.88 8.54
CA TYR A 167 -6.43 -0.29 9.12
C TYR A 167 -7.25 -0.94 10.23
N GLU A 168 -7.93 -0.15 11.06
CA GLU A 168 -8.81 -0.72 12.09
C GLU A 168 -10.01 -1.44 11.47
N LEU A 169 -10.67 -0.83 10.49
CA LEU A 169 -11.77 -1.51 9.77
C LEU A 169 -11.31 -2.82 9.15
N ILE A 170 -10.12 -2.86 8.54
CA ILE A 170 -9.57 -4.09 7.98
C ILE A 170 -9.32 -5.14 9.05
N ARG A 171 -8.77 -4.77 10.23
CA ARG A 171 -8.48 -5.71 11.32
C ARG A 171 -9.72 -6.37 11.90
N ILE A 172 -10.82 -5.63 12.00
CA ILE A 172 -12.08 -6.13 12.58
C ILE A 172 -13.03 -6.71 11.54
N ASN A 173 -12.71 -6.58 10.25
CA ASN A 173 -13.50 -7.15 9.16
C ASN A 173 -13.23 -8.64 8.99
N THR A 174 -14.19 -9.35 8.43
CA THR A 174 -13.99 -10.75 8.04
C THR A 174 -13.11 -10.85 6.81
N ASP A 175 -12.10 -11.71 6.88
CA ASP A 175 -11.21 -11.99 5.76
C ASP A 175 -11.98 -12.53 4.55
N GLN A 176 -11.63 -12.07 3.38
CA GLN A 176 -12.21 -12.54 2.13
C GLN A 176 -11.52 -13.84 1.68
N ASP A 177 -12.28 -14.72 1.05
CA ASP A 177 -11.83 -16.07 0.64
C ASP A 177 -11.00 -16.08 -0.65
N THR A 178 -11.01 -14.98 -1.43
CA THR A 178 -10.25 -14.85 -2.69
C THR A 178 -9.57 -13.49 -2.79
N PRO A 179 -8.42 -13.42 -3.52
CA PRO A 179 -7.69 -12.16 -3.70
C PRO A 179 -8.50 -11.06 -4.38
N GLY A 180 -9.31 -11.41 -5.38
CA GLY A 180 -10.17 -10.44 -6.06
C GLY A 180 -11.24 -9.85 -5.15
N LYS A 181 -11.85 -10.68 -4.28
CA LYS A 181 -12.77 -10.18 -3.25
C LYS A 181 -12.05 -9.29 -2.23
N SER A 182 -10.83 -9.63 -1.83
CA SER A 182 -10.03 -8.77 -0.94
C SER A 182 -9.77 -7.40 -1.56
N GLN A 183 -9.44 -7.33 -2.86
CA GLN A 183 -9.30 -6.06 -3.57
C GLN A 183 -10.60 -5.24 -3.54
N LEU A 184 -11.73 -5.87 -3.83
CA LEU A 184 -13.02 -5.19 -3.84
C LEU A 184 -13.46 -4.76 -2.44
N GLU A 185 -13.25 -5.62 -1.43
CA GLU A 185 -13.54 -5.29 -0.04
C GLU A 185 -12.71 -4.08 0.45
N PHE A 186 -11.43 -4.00 0.05
CA PHE A 186 -10.61 -2.82 0.31
C PHE A 186 -11.26 -1.55 -0.22
N THR A 187 -11.85 -1.56 -1.43
CA THR A 187 -12.51 -0.36 -1.99
C THR A 187 -13.73 0.08 -1.17
N PHE A 188 -14.51 -0.89 -0.68
CA PHE A 188 -15.63 -0.64 0.21
C PHE A 188 -15.19 -0.08 1.56
N LEU A 189 -14.19 -0.69 2.20
CA LEU A 189 -13.65 -0.24 3.49
C LEU A 189 -12.98 1.13 3.40
N ALA A 190 -12.27 1.42 2.31
CA ALA A 190 -11.69 2.75 2.07
C ALA A 190 -12.77 3.83 1.92
N SER A 191 -13.86 3.53 1.20
CA SER A 191 -15.01 4.44 1.12
C SER A 191 -15.65 4.67 2.48
N LYS A 192 -15.83 3.63 3.27
CA LYS A 192 -16.37 3.71 4.62
C LYS A 192 -15.46 4.51 5.56
N ALA A 193 -14.14 4.26 5.53
CA ALA A 193 -13.16 4.95 6.37
C ALA A 193 -13.06 6.46 6.06
N SER A 194 -13.12 6.81 4.77
CA SER A 194 -13.07 8.22 4.33
C SER A 194 -14.40 8.95 4.49
N GLY A 195 -15.52 8.23 4.66
CA GLY A 195 -16.85 8.83 4.59
C GLY A 195 -17.19 9.41 3.21
N LEU A 196 -16.56 8.91 2.14
CA LEU A 196 -16.72 9.39 0.76
C LEU A 196 -17.03 8.22 -0.17
N ASP A 197 -17.88 8.45 -1.17
CA ASP A 197 -18.05 7.52 -2.28
C ASP A 197 -16.82 7.59 -3.21
N LEU A 198 -15.90 6.65 -3.02
CA LEU A 198 -14.66 6.54 -3.79
C LEU A 198 -14.82 5.70 -5.08
N THR A 199 -16.03 5.36 -5.50
CA THR A 199 -16.28 4.48 -6.66
C THR A 199 -15.58 4.99 -7.92
N GLU A 200 -15.72 6.26 -8.26
CA GLU A 200 -15.11 6.83 -9.47
C GLU A 200 -13.56 6.84 -9.40
N PHE A 201 -13.01 7.03 -8.20
CA PHE A 201 -11.57 6.94 -7.97
C PHE A 201 -11.08 5.51 -8.29
N PHE A 202 -11.71 4.49 -7.74
CA PHE A 202 -11.31 3.10 -7.95
C PHE A 202 -11.56 2.60 -9.37
N VAL A 203 -12.61 3.09 -10.06
CA VAL A 203 -12.81 2.85 -11.49
C VAL A 203 -11.61 3.39 -12.30
N LYS A 204 -11.20 4.64 -12.05
CA LYS A 204 -10.07 5.26 -12.77
C LYS A 204 -8.77 4.51 -12.55
N TRP A 205 -8.55 3.97 -11.35
CA TRP A 205 -7.33 3.23 -10.99
C TRP A 205 -7.39 1.73 -11.30
N GLY A 206 -8.43 1.25 -12.00
CA GLY A 206 -8.53 -0.11 -12.51
C GLY A 206 -8.83 -1.17 -11.45
N PHE A 207 -9.33 -0.79 -10.26
CA PHE A 207 -9.75 -1.75 -9.24
C PHE A 207 -11.04 -2.48 -9.61
N PHE A 208 -11.88 -1.87 -10.43
CA PHE A 208 -13.15 -2.38 -10.93
C PHE A 208 -13.07 -2.83 -12.39
N GLU A 209 -11.90 -3.30 -12.85
CA GLU A 209 -11.77 -3.92 -14.17
C GLU A 209 -11.94 -5.45 -14.04
N PRO A 210 -12.85 -6.07 -14.78
CA PRO A 210 -13.02 -7.52 -14.78
C PRO A 210 -11.75 -8.21 -15.26
N ILE A 211 -11.34 -9.24 -14.54
CA ILE A 211 -10.09 -9.95 -14.85
C ILE A 211 -10.13 -11.38 -14.29
N ASP A 212 -9.49 -12.30 -15.02
CA ASP A 212 -9.26 -13.68 -14.59
C ASP A 212 -7.85 -14.10 -15.04
N ILE A 213 -6.91 -14.08 -14.09
CA ILE A 213 -5.49 -14.38 -14.37
C ILE A 213 -4.87 -15.24 -13.27
N GLU A 214 -3.88 -16.05 -13.64
CA GLU A 214 -2.92 -16.60 -12.68
C GLU A 214 -1.95 -15.51 -12.26
N LYS A 215 -1.80 -15.30 -10.96
CA LYS A 215 -0.85 -14.34 -10.37
C LYS A 215 0.17 -15.09 -9.52
N SER A 216 1.43 -14.67 -9.62
CA SER A 216 2.53 -15.14 -8.78
C SER A 216 3.08 -13.99 -7.94
N ASP A 217 3.08 -14.18 -6.61
CA ASP A 217 3.58 -13.21 -5.63
C ASP A 217 3.94 -13.95 -4.33
N TYR A 218 5.16 -14.53 -4.26
CA TYR A 218 5.61 -15.48 -3.22
C TYR A 218 4.77 -16.75 -3.10
N SER A 219 3.56 -16.73 -3.60
CA SER A 219 2.67 -17.87 -3.83
C SER A 219 2.03 -17.74 -5.21
N LYS A 220 1.44 -18.82 -5.71
CA LYS A 220 0.66 -18.80 -6.95
C LYS A 220 -0.81 -18.97 -6.63
N GLY A 221 -1.67 -18.24 -7.35
CA GLY A 221 -3.10 -18.36 -7.22
C GLY A 221 -3.85 -17.67 -8.35
N GLN A 222 -5.14 -17.98 -8.43
CA GLN A 222 -6.03 -17.34 -9.37
C GLN A 222 -6.51 -16.01 -8.78
N PHE A 223 -6.42 -14.94 -9.57
CA PHE A 223 -6.96 -13.63 -9.26
C PHE A 223 -8.14 -13.35 -10.18
N VAL A 224 -9.34 -13.37 -9.58
CA VAL A 224 -10.61 -13.23 -10.32
C VAL A 224 -11.41 -12.06 -9.79
N VAL A 225 -11.79 -11.15 -10.67
CA VAL A 225 -12.79 -10.09 -10.44
C VAL A 225 -13.80 -10.16 -11.58
N THR A 226 -15.06 -10.43 -11.26
CA THR A 226 -16.15 -10.51 -12.23
C THR A 226 -17.02 -9.25 -12.22
N GLU A 227 -17.76 -8.99 -13.31
CA GLU A 227 -18.74 -7.90 -13.38
C GLU A 227 -19.74 -7.97 -12.19
N SER A 228 -20.26 -9.16 -11.88
CA SER A 228 -21.19 -9.33 -10.76
C SER A 228 -20.58 -8.92 -9.41
N MET A 229 -19.32 -9.28 -9.14
CA MET A 229 -18.62 -8.87 -7.91
C MET A 229 -18.41 -7.35 -7.86
N ILE A 230 -18.12 -6.74 -8.99
CA ILE A 230 -17.96 -5.29 -9.14
C ILE A 230 -19.29 -4.58 -8.85
N ASP A 231 -20.38 -5.02 -9.47
CA ASP A 231 -21.70 -4.42 -9.31
C ASP A 231 -22.19 -4.53 -7.86
N GLU A 232 -22.01 -5.70 -7.23
CA GLU A 232 -22.32 -5.90 -5.82
C GLU A 232 -21.53 -4.92 -4.93
N THR A 233 -20.24 -4.77 -5.18
CA THR A 233 -19.39 -3.88 -4.38
C THR A 233 -19.77 -2.41 -4.57
N LYS A 234 -20.02 -1.98 -5.81
CA LYS A 234 -20.51 -0.63 -6.12
C LYS A 234 -21.85 -0.35 -5.45
N GLN A 235 -22.76 -1.34 -5.45
CA GLN A 235 -24.05 -1.20 -4.78
C GLN A 235 -23.86 -1.04 -3.26
N ARG A 236 -23.01 -1.85 -2.62
CA ARG A 236 -22.66 -1.72 -1.20
C ARG A 236 -22.10 -0.32 -0.87
N ILE A 237 -21.24 0.25 -1.73
CA ILE A 237 -20.73 1.63 -1.53
C ILE A 237 -21.87 2.65 -1.67
N THR A 238 -22.74 2.48 -2.67
CA THR A 238 -23.90 3.35 -2.88
C THR A 238 -24.85 3.34 -1.69
N ASP A 239 -25.10 2.17 -1.11
CA ASP A 239 -25.99 1.99 0.05
C ASP A 239 -25.48 2.68 1.32
N LEU A 240 -24.19 3.03 1.40
CA LEU A 240 -23.66 3.86 2.47
C LEU A 240 -24.16 5.32 2.39
N GLY A 241 -24.69 5.77 1.27
CA GLY A 241 -25.22 7.13 1.09
C GLY A 241 -24.16 8.23 1.25
N LEU A 242 -22.90 7.94 0.92
CA LEU A 242 -21.77 8.83 1.13
C LEU A 242 -21.69 9.93 0.05
N PRO A 243 -21.21 11.13 0.40
CA PRO A 243 -20.95 12.17 -0.59
C PRO A 243 -19.74 11.80 -1.49
N LYS A 244 -19.75 12.29 -2.73
CA LYS A 244 -18.60 12.17 -3.62
C LYS A 244 -17.46 13.09 -3.18
N PRO A 245 -16.19 12.71 -3.47
CA PRO A 245 -15.04 13.60 -3.29
C PRO A 245 -15.27 14.94 -4.00
N LYS A 246 -14.89 16.02 -3.34
CA LYS A 246 -14.83 17.34 -4.01
C LYS A 246 -13.54 17.41 -4.82
N GLY A 247 -13.62 17.83 -6.07
CA GLY A 247 -12.49 18.07 -6.96
C GLY A 247 -11.61 19.23 -6.53
#